data_38a0eacc64614f660ac4f12ee5db7248
#
_entry.id   38a0eacc64614f660ac4f12ee5db7248
#
_cell.length_a   1.000
_cell.length_b   1.000
_cell.length_c   1.000
_cell.angle_alpha   90.00
_cell.angle_beta   90.00
_cell.angle_gamma   90.00
#
_symmetry.space_group_name_H-M   'P 1'
#
loop_
_entity.id
_entity.type
_entity.pdbx_description
1 polymer ?
#
loop_
_entity_poly.entity_id
_entity_poly.type
_entity_poly.pdbx_seq_one_letter_code
_entity_poly.pdbx_strand_id
1 'polypeptide(L)'
;MPLGVLLTAIVGLGALSIDMFLPSLPTIAATFATSAATTQLTVTLFLAGLAVSQLFWGPLSDRLGRRRVLIAGLTVYTLAGAACAFVPGIRALIAARIVQALGAGSGPVIARAVVRDLYEPARAARILAGMGTAQALTPILAPIVGGWVHALAGWPAVFLVQGGFGAVFLLTASGVVPETNVYAGAPASEPTGRRLATLLGHPRYLAYVAVAALMFGGQFAFITGSSFALIGVLGVSPTLYGFCFAAVATGLMAGNFVSVKIGQRFGIDAMLRAGTMIGAAAGLLMAALAWVGVASVASVIGPMFGFAFGLGFVLPNAAAGAIGPFPRMAGLAAAVLGFVQLTGSALYAVAVSQFHDGTLRPMASAIAAAGVLALTASGRVRKT
;
A
#
# COMPACT_ATOMS: atom_id res chain seq x y z
N MET A 1 -1.55 -3.40 -26.64
CA MET A 1 -2.30 -3.40 -25.35
C MET A 1 -3.18 -2.16 -25.31
N PRO A 2 -4.48 -2.23 -25.01
CA PRO A 2 -5.31 -1.04 -24.87
C PRO A 2 -4.79 -0.10 -23.80
N LEU A 3 -4.81 1.22 -24.05
CA LEU A 3 -4.24 2.22 -23.14
C LEU A 3 -4.78 2.09 -21.69
N GLY A 4 -6.09 1.88 -21.52
CA GLY A 4 -6.69 1.71 -20.19
C GLY A 4 -6.16 0.50 -19.41
N VAL A 5 -5.87 -0.62 -20.08
CA VAL A 5 -5.28 -1.81 -19.47
C VAL A 5 -3.83 -1.56 -19.06
N LEU A 6 -3.06 -0.89 -19.91
CA LEU A 6 -1.68 -0.49 -19.60
C LEU A 6 -1.63 0.41 -18.36
N LEU A 7 -2.44 1.48 -18.35
CA LEU A 7 -2.49 2.41 -17.23
C LEU A 7 -2.92 1.71 -15.92
N THR A 8 -3.86 0.76 -16.01
CA THR A 8 -4.31 -0.06 -14.89
C THR A 8 -3.17 -0.92 -14.33
N ALA A 9 -2.39 -1.57 -15.20
CA ALA A 9 -1.26 -2.40 -14.79
C ALA A 9 -0.13 -1.57 -14.15
N ILE A 10 0.18 -0.40 -14.71
CA ILE A 10 1.19 0.53 -14.19
C ILE A 10 0.84 0.98 -12.75
N VAL A 11 -0.43 1.22 -12.46
CA VAL A 11 -0.87 1.61 -11.11
C VAL A 11 -0.56 0.55 -10.05
N GLY A 12 -0.55 -0.72 -10.43
CA GLY A 12 -0.23 -1.85 -9.54
C GLY A 12 1.26 -2.04 -9.22
N LEU A 13 2.19 -1.37 -9.93
CA LEU A 13 3.63 -1.60 -9.77
C LEU A 13 4.14 -1.39 -8.34
N GLY A 14 3.63 -0.39 -7.63
CA GLY A 14 4.05 -0.11 -6.25
C GLY A 14 3.70 -1.25 -5.30
N ALA A 15 2.46 -1.74 -5.33
CA ALA A 15 2.02 -2.87 -4.52
C ALA A 15 2.72 -4.18 -4.94
N LEU A 16 2.82 -4.44 -6.24
CA LEU A 16 3.56 -5.59 -6.76
C LEU A 16 5.00 -5.63 -6.24
N SER A 17 5.67 -4.48 -6.21
CA SER A 17 7.05 -4.37 -5.74
C SER A 17 7.22 -4.60 -4.24
N ILE A 18 6.18 -4.34 -3.45
CA ILE A 18 6.18 -4.64 -2.01
C ILE A 18 5.87 -6.13 -1.83
N ASP A 19 4.75 -6.59 -2.34
CA ASP A 19 4.18 -7.87 -1.97
C ASP A 19 4.95 -9.05 -2.57
N MET A 20 5.50 -8.89 -3.79
CA MET A 20 6.21 -9.95 -4.50
C MET A 20 7.52 -10.37 -3.83
N PHE A 21 8.21 -9.46 -3.12
CA PHE A 21 9.48 -9.80 -2.52
C PHE A 21 9.41 -10.17 -1.03
N LEU A 22 8.25 -10.02 -0.38
CA LEU A 22 8.05 -10.36 1.03
C LEU A 22 8.51 -11.80 1.40
N PRO A 23 8.24 -12.84 0.58
CA PRO A 23 8.73 -14.19 0.86
C PRO A 23 10.25 -14.30 0.94
N SER A 24 10.98 -13.34 0.36
CA SER A 24 12.44 -13.35 0.29
C SER A 24 13.12 -12.69 1.49
N LEU A 25 12.40 -11.94 2.34
CA LEU A 25 12.99 -11.15 3.43
C LEU A 25 13.88 -11.97 4.40
N PRO A 26 13.45 -13.15 4.88
CA PRO A 26 14.31 -13.95 5.78
C PRO A 26 15.60 -14.41 5.10
N THR A 27 15.53 -14.81 3.83
CA THR A 27 16.71 -15.23 3.05
C THR A 27 17.65 -14.06 2.80
N ILE A 28 17.13 -12.86 2.51
CA ILE A 28 17.92 -11.62 2.37
C ILE A 28 18.64 -11.28 3.68
N ALA A 29 17.94 -11.40 4.83
CA ALA A 29 18.55 -11.19 6.14
C ALA A 29 19.73 -12.15 6.38
N ALA A 30 19.56 -13.43 6.06
CA ALA A 30 20.60 -14.44 6.16
C ALA A 30 21.75 -14.19 5.17
N THR A 31 21.46 -13.86 3.90
CA THR A 31 22.47 -13.60 2.85
C THR A 31 23.40 -12.45 3.25
N PHE A 32 22.86 -11.37 3.80
CA PHE A 32 23.64 -10.20 4.19
C PHE A 32 24.04 -10.20 5.68
N ALA A 33 23.82 -11.30 6.40
CA ALA A 33 24.11 -11.45 7.84
C ALA A 33 23.62 -10.24 8.65
N THR A 34 22.36 -9.83 8.42
CA THR A 34 21.77 -8.62 9.02
C THR A 34 20.50 -8.94 9.82
N SER A 35 20.08 -8.00 10.67
CA SER A 35 18.89 -8.19 11.50
C SER A 35 17.59 -8.11 10.65
N ALA A 36 16.53 -8.76 11.17
CA ALA A 36 15.19 -8.63 10.62
C ALA A 36 14.73 -7.17 10.54
N ALA A 37 15.01 -6.37 11.57
CA ALA A 37 14.69 -4.95 11.61
C ALA A 37 15.36 -4.17 10.46
N THR A 38 16.65 -4.40 10.21
CA THR A 38 17.36 -3.76 9.09
C THR A 38 16.79 -4.21 7.75
N THR A 39 16.46 -5.49 7.60
CA THR A 39 15.88 -6.01 6.35
C THR A 39 14.49 -5.44 6.09
N GLN A 40 13.66 -5.27 7.12
CA GLN A 40 12.34 -4.64 7.01
C GLN A 40 12.40 -3.18 6.53
N LEU A 41 13.52 -2.47 6.71
CA LEU A 41 13.70 -1.13 6.14
C LEU A 41 13.62 -1.11 4.62
N THR A 42 13.90 -2.23 3.93
CA THR A 42 13.73 -2.34 2.48
C THR A 42 12.27 -2.16 2.04
N VAL A 43 11.32 -2.58 2.88
CA VAL A 43 9.87 -2.37 2.67
C VAL A 43 9.44 -0.99 3.15
N THR A 44 9.85 -0.63 4.36
CA THR A 44 9.38 0.58 5.03
C THR A 44 9.86 1.85 4.32
N LEU A 45 11.14 1.89 3.93
CA LEU A 45 11.69 3.03 3.18
C LEU A 45 11.22 3.06 1.73
N PHE A 46 10.88 1.91 1.14
CA PHE A 46 10.15 1.86 -0.12
C PHE A 46 8.78 2.54 0.02
N LEU A 47 8.03 2.24 1.07
CA LEU A 47 6.73 2.87 1.34
C LEU A 47 6.85 4.38 1.55
N ALA A 48 7.85 4.82 2.30
CA ALA A 48 8.16 6.24 2.49
C ALA A 48 8.52 6.92 1.16
N GLY A 49 9.32 6.26 0.32
CA GLY A 49 9.64 6.71 -1.03
C GLY A 49 8.41 6.87 -1.92
N LEU A 50 7.47 5.91 -1.86
CA LEU A 50 6.18 6.02 -2.55
C LEU A 50 5.36 7.22 -2.06
N ALA A 51 5.30 7.47 -0.75
CA ALA A 51 4.58 8.60 -0.17
C ALA A 51 5.16 9.94 -0.66
N VAL A 52 6.48 10.08 -0.59
CA VAL A 52 7.20 11.27 -1.08
C VAL A 52 6.99 11.48 -2.57
N SER A 53 7.08 10.41 -3.35
CA SER A 53 6.95 10.47 -4.82
C SER A 53 5.60 11.03 -5.28
N GLN A 54 4.53 10.78 -4.55
CA GLN A 54 3.20 11.30 -4.87
C GLN A 54 3.12 12.83 -4.81
N LEU A 55 3.98 13.47 -4.02
CA LEU A 55 3.98 14.91 -3.85
C LEU A 55 4.63 15.65 -5.03
N PHE A 56 5.60 15.03 -5.72
CA PHE A 56 6.31 15.72 -6.79
C PHE A 56 5.94 15.28 -8.20
N TRP A 57 5.52 14.02 -8.43
CA TRP A 57 5.19 13.57 -9.78
C TRP A 57 3.98 14.30 -10.39
N GLY A 58 3.01 14.66 -9.59
CA GLY A 58 1.85 15.45 -10.03
C GLY A 58 2.29 16.80 -10.62
N PRO A 59 2.83 17.72 -9.79
CA PRO A 59 3.30 19.02 -10.25
C PRO A 59 4.35 18.96 -11.36
N LEU A 60 5.24 17.95 -11.33
CA LEU A 60 6.24 17.77 -12.37
C LEU A 60 5.59 17.41 -13.71
N SER A 61 4.59 16.54 -13.71
CA SER A 61 3.87 16.16 -14.93
C SER A 61 2.95 17.25 -15.47
N ASP A 62 2.48 18.17 -14.59
CA ASP A 62 1.77 19.36 -14.99
C ASP A 62 2.66 20.36 -15.75
N ARG A 63 3.97 20.37 -15.45
CA ARG A 63 4.94 21.27 -16.10
C ARG A 63 5.61 20.67 -17.33
N LEU A 64 6.05 19.42 -17.25
CA LEU A 64 6.89 18.78 -18.28
C LEU A 64 6.10 17.87 -19.24
N GLY A 65 4.81 17.65 -18.96
CA GLY A 65 3.95 16.75 -19.71
C GLY A 65 3.82 15.36 -19.10
N ARG A 66 2.65 14.75 -19.28
CA ARG A 66 2.28 13.45 -18.67
C ARG A 66 3.16 12.31 -19.19
N ARG A 67 3.31 12.22 -20.50
CA ARG A 67 4.07 11.16 -21.16
C ARG A 67 5.52 11.15 -20.76
N ARG A 68 6.20 12.30 -20.83
CA ARG A 68 7.63 12.42 -20.53
C ARG A 68 7.92 11.99 -19.09
N VAL A 69 7.10 12.45 -18.15
CA VAL A 69 7.29 12.19 -16.73
C VAL A 69 6.96 10.74 -16.38
N LEU A 70 5.95 10.13 -17.01
CA LEU A 70 5.65 8.70 -16.85
C LEU A 70 6.81 7.83 -17.34
N ILE A 71 7.36 8.12 -18.53
CA ILE A 71 8.50 7.40 -19.10
C ILE A 71 9.72 7.53 -18.16
N ALA A 72 10.03 8.73 -17.68
CA ALA A 72 11.12 8.94 -16.74
C ALA A 72 10.95 8.12 -15.45
N GLY A 73 9.75 8.13 -14.85
CA GLY A 73 9.45 7.36 -13.65
C GLY A 73 9.57 5.84 -13.88
N LEU A 74 9.05 5.33 -14.99
CA LEU A 74 9.18 3.91 -15.35
C LEU A 74 10.64 3.52 -15.65
N THR A 75 11.43 4.41 -16.24
CA THR A 75 12.88 4.18 -16.44
C THR A 75 13.59 4.04 -15.10
N VAL A 76 13.36 5.00 -14.17
CA VAL A 76 13.92 4.93 -12.81
C VAL A 76 13.50 3.65 -12.10
N TYR A 77 12.23 3.27 -12.18
CA TYR A 77 11.72 2.03 -11.59
C TYR A 77 12.42 0.79 -12.14
N THR A 78 12.54 0.71 -13.47
CA THR A 78 13.12 -0.44 -14.17
C THR A 78 14.59 -0.63 -13.83
N LEU A 79 15.38 0.45 -13.94
CA LEU A 79 16.81 0.41 -13.67
C LEU A 79 17.11 0.11 -12.19
N ALA A 80 16.40 0.77 -11.28
CA ALA A 80 16.57 0.54 -9.85
C ALA A 80 16.09 -0.88 -9.46
N GLY A 81 15.00 -1.38 -10.06
CA GLY A 81 14.54 -2.76 -9.88
C GLY A 81 15.58 -3.79 -10.29
N ALA A 82 16.16 -3.62 -11.49
CA ALA A 82 17.25 -4.48 -11.95
C ALA A 82 18.49 -4.36 -11.04
N ALA A 83 18.85 -3.15 -10.63
CA ALA A 83 20.00 -2.91 -9.75
C ALA A 83 19.85 -3.64 -8.39
N CYS A 84 18.63 -3.76 -7.83
CA CYS A 84 18.40 -4.49 -6.60
C CYS A 84 18.88 -5.95 -6.63
N ALA A 85 18.94 -6.57 -7.81
CA ALA A 85 19.41 -7.95 -7.96
C ALA A 85 20.94 -8.12 -7.82
N PHE A 86 21.70 -7.05 -8.01
CA PHE A 86 23.18 -7.08 -8.08
C PHE A 86 23.88 -6.30 -6.97
N VAL A 87 23.15 -5.95 -5.90
CA VAL A 87 23.69 -5.13 -4.80
C VAL A 87 24.69 -5.92 -3.94
N PRO A 88 25.78 -5.29 -3.50
CA PRO A 88 26.81 -5.94 -2.67
C PRO A 88 26.43 -6.09 -1.19
N GLY A 89 25.32 -5.49 -0.73
CA GLY A 89 24.93 -5.53 0.67
C GLY A 89 23.59 -4.85 0.96
N ILE A 90 23.11 -5.01 2.19
CA ILE A 90 21.78 -4.54 2.61
C ILE A 90 21.59 -3.03 2.48
N ARG A 91 22.61 -2.22 2.76
CA ARG A 91 22.52 -0.75 2.63
C ARG A 91 22.32 -0.32 1.18
N ALA A 92 23.02 -0.97 0.24
CA ALA A 92 22.84 -0.73 -1.19
C ALA A 92 21.45 -1.19 -1.66
N LEU A 93 20.94 -2.32 -1.16
CA LEU A 93 19.58 -2.77 -1.41
C LEU A 93 18.56 -1.74 -0.95
N ILE A 94 18.68 -1.25 0.28
CA ILE A 94 17.78 -0.22 0.83
C ILE A 94 17.79 1.03 -0.06
N ALA A 95 18.98 1.53 -0.45
CA ALA A 95 19.10 2.70 -1.33
C ALA A 95 18.44 2.46 -2.70
N ALA A 96 18.70 1.32 -3.33
CA ALA A 96 18.10 0.96 -4.61
C ALA A 96 16.57 0.84 -4.50
N ARG A 97 16.05 0.32 -3.39
CA ARG A 97 14.61 0.22 -3.10
C ARG A 97 13.96 1.60 -2.94
N ILE A 98 14.62 2.56 -2.33
CA ILE A 98 14.13 3.95 -2.25
C ILE A 98 14.01 4.54 -3.67
N VAL A 99 15.04 4.38 -4.49
CA VAL A 99 15.03 4.87 -5.88
C VAL A 99 13.95 4.18 -6.70
N GLN A 100 13.79 2.87 -6.54
CA GLN A 100 12.72 2.09 -7.19
C GLN A 100 11.33 2.60 -6.79
N ALA A 101 11.13 2.92 -5.50
CA ALA A 101 9.88 3.46 -4.99
C ALA A 101 9.54 4.84 -5.58
N LEU A 102 10.55 5.71 -5.70
CA LEU A 102 10.38 7.01 -6.35
C LEU A 102 9.89 6.83 -7.80
N GLY A 103 10.47 5.89 -8.54
CA GLY A 103 10.01 5.55 -9.88
C GLY A 103 8.59 4.98 -9.91
N ALA A 104 8.29 4.01 -9.03
CA ALA A 104 6.99 3.34 -8.95
C ALA A 104 5.83 4.30 -8.69
N GLY A 105 6.06 5.34 -7.88
CA GLY A 105 5.02 6.31 -7.53
C GLY A 105 4.56 7.20 -8.68
N SER A 106 5.29 7.28 -9.79
CA SER A 106 4.86 7.98 -11.00
C SER A 106 3.61 7.35 -11.61
N GLY A 107 3.51 6.02 -11.57
CA GLY A 107 2.42 5.26 -12.18
C GLY A 107 1.04 5.69 -11.69
N PRO A 108 0.70 5.53 -10.40
CA PRO A 108 -0.64 5.84 -9.90
C PRO A 108 -1.01 7.32 -10.03
N VAL A 109 -0.05 8.24 -9.98
CA VAL A 109 -0.30 9.68 -10.11
C VAL A 109 -0.62 10.03 -11.56
N ILE A 110 0.27 9.65 -12.47
CA ILE A 110 0.16 10.07 -13.87
C ILE A 110 -0.89 9.27 -14.62
N ALA A 111 -1.03 7.95 -14.36
CA ALA A 111 -2.07 7.15 -15.01
C ALA A 111 -3.48 7.68 -14.72
N ARG A 112 -3.75 8.09 -13.45
CA ARG A 112 -5.04 8.69 -13.09
C ARG A 112 -5.24 10.05 -13.76
N ALA A 113 -4.18 10.85 -13.92
CA ALA A 113 -4.24 12.13 -14.62
C ALA A 113 -4.55 11.91 -16.11
N VAL A 114 -3.82 11.03 -16.79
CA VAL A 114 -4.05 10.70 -18.20
C VAL A 114 -5.47 10.20 -18.45
N VAL A 115 -6.03 9.38 -17.55
CA VAL A 115 -7.43 8.93 -17.67
C VAL A 115 -8.41 10.11 -17.58
N ARG A 116 -8.18 11.06 -16.67
CA ARG A 116 -9.04 12.26 -16.55
C ARG A 116 -8.89 13.19 -17.72
N ASP A 117 -7.69 13.27 -18.30
CA ASP A 117 -7.40 14.16 -19.43
C ASP A 117 -8.02 13.64 -20.76
N LEU A 118 -8.12 12.31 -20.94
CA LEU A 118 -8.51 11.67 -22.21
C LEU A 118 -9.96 11.23 -22.29
N TYR A 119 -10.59 10.91 -21.14
CA TYR A 119 -11.90 10.28 -21.16
C TYR A 119 -12.96 11.14 -20.51
N GLU A 120 -14.18 11.10 -21.06
CA GLU A 120 -15.35 11.71 -20.43
C GLU A 120 -15.62 11.15 -19.03
N PRO A 121 -16.24 11.91 -18.12
CA PRO A 121 -16.39 11.56 -16.70
C PRO A 121 -16.90 10.13 -16.44
N ALA A 122 -17.92 9.68 -17.19
CA ALA A 122 -18.50 8.33 -17.00
C ALA A 122 -17.52 7.20 -17.40
N ARG A 123 -16.76 7.41 -18.48
CA ARG A 123 -15.75 6.44 -18.95
C ARG A 123 -14.51 6.48 -18.06
N ALA A 124 -14.07 7.66 -17.66
CA ALA A 124 -12.97 7.84 -16.70
C ALA A 124 -13.27 7.14 -15.38
N ALA A 125 -14.47 7.31 -14.80
CA ALA A 125 -14.87 6.64 -13.58
C ALA A 125 -14.80 5.11 -13.69
N ARG A 126 -15.19 4.55 -14.83
CA ARG A 126 -15.12 3.10 -15.08
C ARG A 126 -13.68 2.58 -15.15
N ILE A 127 -12.78 3.30 -15.80
CA ILE A 127 -11.36 2.94 -15.88
C ILE A 127 -10.69 3.07 -14.51
N LEU A 128 -10.96 4.16 -13.77
CA LEU A 128 -10.45 4.36 -12.42
C LEU A 128 -10.92 3.28 -11.44
N ALA A 129 -12.17 2.83 -11.55
CA ALA A 129 -12.69 1.68 -10.80
C ALA A 129 -11.93 0.39 -11.15
N GLY A 130 -11.65 0.16 -12.43
CA GLY A 130 -10.83 -0.97 -12.89
C GLY A 130 -9.40 -0.93 -12.32
N MET A 131 -8.78 0.26 -12.21
CA MET A 131 -7.49 0.45 -11.55
C MET A 131 -7.55 0.05 -10.07
N GLY A 132 -8.62 0.44 -9.36
CA GLY A 132 -8.84 0.03 -7.97
C GLY A 132 -8.96 -1.49 -7.82
N THR A 133 -9.68 -2.14 -8.74
CA THR A 133 -9.81 -3.61 -8.75
C THR A 133 -8.46 -4.29 -8.98
N ALA A 134 -7.65 -3.82 -9.93
CA ALA A 134 -6.32 -4.36 -10.19
C ALA A 134 -5.38 -4.19 -8.98
N GLN A 135 -5.42 -3.02 -8.32
CA GLN A 135 -4.67 -2.81 -7.08
C GLN A 135 -5.10 -3.77 -5.95
N ALA A 136 -6.39 -4.10 -5.86
CA ALA A 136 -6.88 -5.05 -4.86
C ALA A 136 -6.48 -6.50 -5.16
N LEU A 137 -6.28 -6.87 -6.44
CA LEU A 137 -5.82 -8.20 -6.85
C LEU A 137 -4.31 -8.40 -6.65
N THR A 138 -3.53 -7.33 -6.70
CA THR A 138 -2.07 -7.39 -6.59
C THR A 138 -1.59 -8.09 -5.31
N PRO A 139 -2.12 -7.79 -4.10
CA PRO A 139 -1.70 -8.50 -2.87
C PRO A 139 -2.08 -9.98 -2.83
N ILE A 140 -2.97 -10.43 -3.69
CA ILE A 140 -3.30 -11.86 -3.82
C ILE A 140 -2.27 -12.57 -4.69
N LEU A 141 -1.97 -11.99 -5.85
CA LEU A 141 -1.14 -12.64 -6.86
C LEU A 141 0.36 -12.45 -6.64
N ALA A 142 0.78 -11.25 -6.22
CA ALA A 142 2.19 -10.89 -6.14
C ALA A 142 3.00 -11.76 -5.15
N PRO A 143 2.55 -12.06 -3.92
CA PRO A 143 3.29 -12.92 -3.01
C PRO A 143 3.36 -14.38 -3.48
N ILE A 144 2.32 -14.88 -4.18
CA ILE A 144 2.33 -16.21 -4.76
C ILE A 144 3.41 -16.30 -5.83
N VAL A 145 3.39 -15.37 -6.80
CA VAL A 145 4.42 -15.31 -7.86
C VAL A 145 5.80 -15.12 -7.25
N GLY A 146 5.93 -14.22 -6.25
CA GLY A 146 7.18 -13.96 -5.56
C GLY A 146 7.73 -15.19 -4.83
N GLY A 147 6.87 -15.95 -4.15
CA GLY A 147 7.24 -17.20 -3.49
C GLY A 147 7.74 -18.26 -4.47
N TRP A 148 7.08 -18.40 -5.63
CA TRP A 148 7.50 -19.33 -6.68
C TRP A 148 8.83 -18.89 -7.32
N VAL A 149 8.97 -17.63 -7.71
CA VAL A 149 10.21 -17.10 -8.28
C VAL A 149 11.37 -17.24 -7.30
N HIS A 150 11.13 -16.94 -6.02
CA HIS A 150 12.13 -17.11 -4.96
C HIS A 150 12.55 -18.59 -4.81
N ALA A 151 11.60 -19.51 -4.80
CA ALA A 151 11.89 -20.94 -4.64
C ALA A 151 12.68 -21.53 -5.84
N LEU A 152 12.43 -21.03 -7.07
CA LEU A 152 13.06 -21.53 -8.29
C LEU A 152 14.43 -20.89 -8.57
N ALA A 153 14.60 -19.58 -8.29
CA ALA A 153 15.78 -18.82 -8.75
C ALA A 153 16.35 -17.86 -7.69
N GLY A 154 15.88 -17.96 -6.44
CA GLY A 154 16.34 -17.13 -5.32
C GLY A 154 15.81 -15.69 -5.34
N TRP A 155 16.16 -14.94 -4.29
CA TRP A 155 15.65 -13.57 -4.09
C TRP A 155 16.10 -12.55 -5.17
N PRO A 156 17.29 -12.64 -5.81
CA PRO A 156 17.67 -11.70 -6.86
C PRO A 156 16.75 -11.77 -8.07
N ALA A 157 16.27 -12.98 -8.42
CA ALA A 157 15.37 -13.19 -9.54
C ALA A 157 14.03 -12.46 -9.35
N VAL A 158 13.55 -12.30 -8.13
CA VAL A 158 12.34 -11.54 -7.82
C VAL A 158 12.47 -10.08 -8.29
N PHE A 159 13.62 -9.45 -8.05
CA PHE A 159 13.88 -8.10 -8.51
C PHE A 159 14.07 -8.00 -10.03
N LEU A 160 14.68 -9.01 -10.66
CA LEU A 160 14.78 -9.07 -12.13
C LEU A 160 13.40 -9.18 -12.78
N VAL A 161 12.49 -9.97 -12.21
CA VAL A 161 11.10 -10.07 -12.71
C VAL A 161 10.38 -8.72 -12.52
N GLN A 162 10.54 -8.03 -11.39
CA GLN A 162 9.99 -6.69 -11.19
C GLN A 162 10.56 -5.68 -12.21
N GLY A 163 11.86 -5.70 -12.43
CA GLY A 163 12.52 -4.89 -13.48
C GLY A 163 12.00 -5.22 -14.88
N GLY A 164 11.76 -6.51 -15.16
CA GLY A 164 11.17 -6.99 -16.40
C GLY A 164 9.76 -6.44 -16.63
N PHE A 165 8.88 -6.46 -15.63
CA PHE A 165 7.58 -5.78 -15.71
C PHE A 165 7.72 -4.29 -15.96
N GLY A 166 8.67 -3.63 -15.28
CA GLY A 166 8.99 -2.22 -15.52
C GLY A 166 9.41 -1.96 -16.96
N ALA A 167 10.28 -2.79 -17.53
CA ALA A 167 10.74 -2.69 -18.92
C ALA A 167 9.60 -2.88 -19.91
N VAL A 168 8.74 -3.89 -19.72
CA VAL A 168 7.57 -4.11 -20.57
C VAL A 168 6.63 -2.91 -20.54
N PHE A 169 6.36 -2.35 -19.36
CA PHE A 169 5.49 -1.19 -19.24
C PHE A 169 6.14 0.08 -19.80
N LEU A 170 7.46 0.27 -19.62
CA LEU A 170 8.22 1.37 -20.21
C LEU A 170 8.15 1.35 -21.73
N LEU A 171 8.45 0.20 -22.34
CA LEU A 171 8.42 0.05 -23.81
C LEU A 171 7.01 0.25 -24.36
N THR A 172 6.01 -0.35 -23.72
CA THR A 172 4.62 -0.20 -24.14
C THR A 172 4.14 1.25 -23.97
N ALA A 173 4.45 1.89 -22.83
CA ALA A 173 4.06 3.27 -22.57
C ALA A 173 4.72 4.25 -23.56
N SER A 174 5.96 4.01 -23.93
CA SER A 174 6.68 4.82 -24.92
C SER A 174 6.02 4.81 -26.30
N GLY A 175 5.35 3.71 -26.68
CA GLY A 175 4.64 3.61 -27.95
C GLY A 175 3.16 4.00 -27.92
N VAL A 176 2.49 3.85 -26.77
CA VAL A 176 1.01 3.91 -26.70
C VAL A 176 0.49 5.15 -25.95
N VAL A 177 1.22 5.67 -24.95
CA VAL A 177 0.75 6.81 -24.14
C VAL A 177 0.97 8.11 -24.91
N PRO A 178 -0.12 8.85 -25.27
CA PRO A 178 0.01 10.17 -25.89
C PRO A 178 0.38 11.22 -24.84
N GLU A 179 0.89 12.38 -25.30
CA GLU A 179 0.95 13.54 -24.44
C GLU A 179 -0.47 14.12 -24.27
N THR A 180 -0.91 14.26 -23.02
CA THR A 180 -2.30 14.66 -22.72
C THR A 180 -2.41 16.00 -22.00
N ASN A 181 -1.28 16.59 -21.58
CA ASN A 181 -1.29 17.86 -20.86
C ASN A 181 -1.43 19.04 -21.81
N VAL A 182 -2.65 19.41 -22.10
CA VAL A 182 -2.99 20.59 -22.95
C VAL A 182 -2.76 21.93 -22.19
N TYR A 183 -2.69 21.88 -20.85
CA TYR A 183 -2.61 23.07 -19.99
C TYR A 183 -1.23 23.21 -19.30
N ALA A 184 -0.18 22.70 -19.91
CA ALA A 184 1.16 22.83 -19.36
C ALA A 184 1.51 24.31 -19.13
N GLY A 185 1.68 24.69 -17.85
CA GLY A 185 2.06 26.05 -17.45
C GLY A 185 0.94 26.96 -16.93
N ALA A 186 -0.30 26.47 -16.78
CA ALA A 186 -1.37 27.29 -16.20
C ALA A 186 -1.10 27.57 -14.70
N PRO A 187 -1.29 28.81 -14.20
CA PRO A 187 -1.05 29.15 -12.81
C PRO A 187 -2.07 28.46 -11.88
N ALA A 188 -1.60 27.97 -10.72
CA ALA A 188 -2.44 27.39 -9.68
C ALA A 188 -3.40 28.46 -9.09
N SER A 189 -4.69 28.18 -9.04
CA SER A 189 -5.73 29.15 -8.73
C SER A 189 -5.86 29.59 -7.26
N GLU A 190 -5.17 28.98 -6.30
CA GLU A 190 -5.13 29.42 -4.89
C GLU A 190 -3.88 28.85 -4.15
N PRO A 191 -3.35 29.53 -3.11
CA PRO A 191 -2.23 29.03 -2.32
C PRO A 191 -2.58 27.70 -1.64
N THR A 192 -1.83 26.65 -1.93
CA THR A 192 -2.02 25.30 -1.38
C THR A 192 -1.99 25.29 0.15
N GLY A 193 -1.20 26.17 0.79
CA GLY A 193 -1.08 26.25 2.24
C GLY A 193 -2.38 26.61 2.96
N ARG A 194 -3.18 27.54 2.42
CA ARG A 194 -4.47 27.93 3.03
C ARG A 194 -5.50 26.80 2.94
N ARG A 195 -5.53 26.12 1.81
CA ARG A 195 -6.39 24.95 1.57
C ARG A 195 -6.03 23.78 2.49
N LEU A 196 -4.73 23.56 2.71
CA LEU A 196 -4.23 22.55 3.63
C LEU A 196 -4.61 22.89 5.09
N ALA A 197 -4.46 24.15 5.51
CA ALA A 197 -4.86 24.59 6.84
C ALA A 197 -6.36 24.37 7.09
N THR A 198 -7.22 24.59 6.09
CA THR A 198 -8.67 24.31 6.20
C THR A 198 -8.95 22.83 6.45
N LEU A 199 -8.27 21.93 5.74
CA LEU A 199 -8.43 20.47 5.94
C LEU A 199 -7.93 20.05 7.32
N LEU A 200 -6.74 20.50 7.72
CA LEU A 200 -6.13 20.14 9.00
C LEU A 200 -6.86 20.78 10.20
N GLY A 201 -7.61 21.86 9.98
CA GLY A 201 -8.47 22.47 10.99
C GLY A 201 -9.82 21.76 11.17
N HIS A 202 -10.16 20.76 10.36
CA HIS A 202 -11.47 20.11 10.42
C HIS A 202 -11.43 18.81 11.24
N PRO A 203 -11.99 18.77 12.46
CA PRO A 203 -11.81 17.63 13.38
C PRO A 203 -12.34 16.31 12.83
N ARG A 204 -13.48 16.35 12.12
CA ARG A 204 -14.07 15.15 11.50
C ARG A 204 -13.20 14.58 10.40
N TYR A 205 -12.58 15.45 9.58
CA TYR A 205 -11.61 15.04 8.57
C TYR A 205 -10.42 14.31 9.21
N LEU A 206 -9.84 14.91 10.26
CA LEU A 206 -8.71 14.32 10.97
C LEU A 206 -9.07 12.98 11.64
N ALA A 207 -10.29 12.83 12.14
CA ALA A 207 -10.75 11.58 12.74
C ALA A 207 -10.81 10.44 11.68
N TYR A 208 -11.37 10.69 10.50
CA TYR A 208 -11.39 9.71 9.42
C TYR A 208 -9.97 9.35 8.95
N VAL A 209 -9.10 10.35 8.78
CA VAL A 209 -7.70 10.15 8.39
C VAL A 209 -6.95 9.32 9.44
N ALA A 210 -7.13 9.62 10.72
CA ALA A 210 -6.49 8.89 11.82
C ALA A 210 -6.95 7.43 11.87
N VAL A 211 -8.26 7.15 11.76
CA VAL A 211 -8.80 5.78 11.73
C VAL A 211 -8.22 5.00 10.56
N ALA A 212 -8.21 5.60 9.37
CA ALA A 212 -7.66 4.95 8.18
C ALA A 212 -6.15 4.68 8.31
N ALA A 213 -5.39 5.64 8.82
CA ALA A 213 -3.94 5.50 9.02
C ALA A 213 -3.60 4.43 10.06
N LEU A 214 -4.32 4.36 11.17
CA LEU A 214 -4.10 3.36 12.21
C LEU A 214 -4.40 1.94 11.72
N MET A 215 -5.56 1.73 11.09
CA MET A 215 -5.90 0.42 10.54
C MET A 215 -4.93 -0.01 9.44
N PHE A 216 -4.52 0.93 8.57
CA PHE A 216 -3.53 0.66 7.54
C PHE A 216 -2.14 0.40 8.13
N GLY A 217 -1.78 1.06 9.23
CA GLY A 217 -0.58 0.79 10.01
C GLY A 217 -0.54 -0.64 10.55
N GLY A 218 -1.65 -1.14 11.12
CA GLY A 218 -1.77 -2.54 11.55
C GLY A 218 -1.60 -3.54 10.41
N GLN A 219 -2.17 -3.23 9.23
CA GLN A 219 -1.95 -4.03 8.01
C GLN A 219 -0.46 -4.05 7.62
N PHE A 220 0.24 -2.91 7.70
CA PHE A 220 1.66 -2.84 7.37
C PHE A 220 2.56 -3.48 8.43
N ALA A 221 2.15 -3.52 9.70
CA ALA A 221 2.84 -4.33 10.71
C ALA A 221 2.82 -5.83 10.31
N PHE A 222 1.69 -6.32 9.78
CA PHE A 222 1.64 -7.67 9.21
C PHE A 222 2.50 -7.78 7.94
N ILE A 223 2.37 -6.87 6.98
CA ILE A 223 3.13 -6.92 5.72
C ILE A 223 4.63 -7.03 5.99
N THR A 224 5.18 -6.23 6.90
CA THR A 224 6.61 -6.21 7.20
C THR A 224 7.06 -7.35 8.12
N GLY A 225 6.21 -7.77 9.04
CA GLY A 225 6.54 -8.79 10.05
C GLY A 225 6.21 -10.22 9.65
N SER A 226 5.23 -10.44 8.75
CA SER A 226 4.66 -11.75 8.48
C SER A 226 5.64 -12.77 7.89
N SER A 227 6.58 -12.33 7.03
CA SER A 227 7.57 -13.24 6.47
C SER A 227 8.53 -13.80 7.53
N PHE A 228 8.96 -12.95 8.47
CA PHE A 228 9.76 -13.42 9.61
C PHE A 228 8.94 -14.30 10.56
N ALA A 229 7.67 -13.96 10.79
CA ALA A 229 6.76 -14.74 11.63
C ALA A 229 6.43 -16.11 11.00
N LEU A 230 6.00 -16.14 9.77
CA LEU A 230 5.54 -17.38 9.10
C LEU A 230 6.72 -18.23 8.61
N ILE A 231 7.70 -17.63 7.93
CA ILE A 231 8.85 -18.39 7.41
C ILE A 231 9.90 -18.59 8.49
N GLY A 232 10.28 -17.51 9.22
CA GLY A 232 11.36 -17.55 10.19
C GLY A 232 11.00 -18.31 11.46
N VAL A 233 9.82 -18.06 12.05
CA VAL A 233 9.43 -18.68 13.34
C VAL A 233 8.63 -19.97 13.11
N LEU A 234 7.67 -19.99 12.19
CA LEU A 234 6.80 -21.16 11.97
C LEU A 234 7.30 -22.12 10.90
N GLY A 235 8.41 -21.83 10.21
CA GLY A 235 9.01 -22.72 9.21
C GLY A 235 8.20 -22.91 7.93
N VAL A 236 7.30 -21.96 7.61
CA VAL A 236 6.48 -22.00 6.40
C VAL A 236 7.37 -21.81 5.18
N SER A 237 7.18 -22.60 4.12
CA SER A 237 7.92 -22.40 2.88
C SER A 237 7.56 -21.06 2.20
N PRO A 238 8.48 -20.43 1.44
CA PRO A 238 8.20 -19.20 0.71
C PRO A 238 6.99 -19.30 -0.22
N THR A 239 6.78 -20.47 -0.83
CA THR A 239 5.62 -20.74 -1.69
C THR A 239 4.32 -20.75 -0.91
N LEU A 240 4.28 -21.46 0.24
CA LEU A 240 3.08 -21.52 1.09
C LEU A 240 2.80 -20.16 1.73
N TYR A 241 3.84 -19.38 2.07
CA TYR A 241 3.68 -17.99 2.52
C TYR A 241 2.86 -17.15 1.56
N GLY A 242 3.11 -17.28 0.24
CA GLY A 242 2.34 -16.57 -0.79
C GLY A 242 0.83 -16.85 -0.69
N PHE A 243 0.44 -18.10 -0.49
CA PHE A 243 -0.96 -18.48 -0.30
C PHE A 243 -1.54 -17.98 1.03
N CYS A 244 -0.76 -18.02 2.12
CA CYS A 244 -1.16 -17.45 3.40
C CYS A 244 -1.44 -15.95 3.30
N PHE A 245 -0.58 -15.22 2.61
CA PHE A 245 -0.78 -13.78 2.38
C PHE A 245 -1.99 -13.51 1.48
N ALA A 246 -2.17 -14.30 0.42
CA ALA A 246 -3.35 -14.23 -0.45
C ALA A 246 -4.64 -14.46 0.33
N ALA A 247 -4.68 -15.40 1.26
CA ALA A 247 -5.84 -15.62 2.12
C ALA A 247 -6.20 -14.36 2.93
N VAL A 248 -5.21 -13.67 3.50
CA VAL A 248 -5.43 -12.40 4.19
C VAL A 248 -5.96 -11.32 3.23
N ALA A 249 -5.41 -11.23 2.04
CA ALA A 249 -5.84 -10.25 1.03
C ALA A 249 -7.29 -10.50 0.56
N THR A 250 -7.73 -11.76 0.50
CA THR A 250 -9.15 -12.08 0.23
C THR A 250 -10.06 -11.58 1.34
N GLY A 251 -9.62 -11.53 2.60
CA GLY A 251 -10.33 -10.91 3.71
C GLY A 251 -10.61 -9.43 3.45
N LEU A 252 -9.60 -8.67 3.02
CA LEU A 252 -9.75 -7.26 2.64
C LEU A 252 -10.77 -7.08 1.51
N MET A 253 -10.69 -7.91 0.46
CA MET A 253 -11.64 -7.85 -0.66
C MET A 253 -13.07 -8.19 -0.23
N ALA A 254 -13.25 -9.24 0.58
CA ALA A 254 -14.55 -9.64 1.11
C ALA A 254 -15.15 -8.52 1.98
N GLY A 255 -14.34 -7.89 2.83
CA GLY A 255 -14.75 -6.74 3.64
C GLY A 255 -15.20 -5.55 2.79
N ASN A 256 -14.42 -5.19 1.76
CA ASN A 256 -14.80 -4.15 0.80
C ASN A 256 -16.13 -4.47 0.10
N PHE A 257 -16.29 -5.70 -0.38
CA PHE A 257 -17.50 -6.12 -1.08
C PHE A 257 -18.75 -6.07 -0.17
N VAL A 258 -18.62 -6.57 1.05
CA VAL A 258 -19.71 -6.52 2.03
C VAL A 258 -20.02 -5.06 2.39
N SER A 259 -19.02 -4.25 2.66
CA SER A 259 -19.18 -2.83 2.98
C SER A 259 -19.94 -2.06 1.89
N VAL A 260 -19.64 -2.32 0.62
CA VAL A 260 -20.36 -1.69 -0.51
C VAL A 260 -21.83 -2.12 -0.53
N LYS A 261 -22.12 -3.41 -0.31
CA LYS A 261 -23.51 -3.93 -0.34
C LYS A 261 -24.38 -3.40 0.79
N ILE A 262 -23.84 -3.33 2.00
CA ILE A 262 -24.63 -2.96 3.19
C ILE A 262 -24.47 -1.49 3.58
N GLY A 263 -23.42 -0.82 3.10
CA GLY A 263 -23.08 0.56 3.46
C GLY A 263 -24.17 1.57 3.11
N GLN A 264 -24.89 1.34 2.02
CA GLN A 264 -26.05 2.17 1.64
C GLN A 264 -27.16 2.15 2.70
N ARG A 265 -27.33 1.03 3.43
CA ARG A 265 -28.36 0.87 4.45
C ARG A 265 -27.95 1.46 5.80
N PHE A 266 -26.69 1.35 6.19
CA PHE A 266 -26.24 1.69 7.55
C PHE A 266 -25.44 2.99 7.62
N GLY A 267 -24.95 3.51 6.48
CA GLY A 267 -24.17 4.75 6.39
C GLY A 267 -22.69 4.58 6.74
N ILE A 268 -21.93 5.62 6.37
CA ILE A 268 -20.45 5.64 6.42
C ILE A 268 -19.92 5.43 7.84
N ASP A 269 -20.47 6.15 8.83
CA ASP A 269 -19.96 6.14 10.21
C ASP A 269 -20.17 4.79 10.90
N ALA A 270 -21.32 4.15 10.64
CA ALA A 270 -21.62 2.81 11.16
C ALA A 270 -20.68 1.76 10.56
N MET A 271 -20.43 1.83 9.24
CA MET A 271 -19.51 0.93 8.56
C MET A 271 -18.07 1.10 9.06
N LEU A 272 -17.61 2.34 9.22
CA LEU A 272 -16.30 2.64 9.78
C LEU A 272 -16.14 2.02 11.17
N ARG A 273 -17.13 2.21 12.03
CA ARG A 273 -17.12 1.68 13.39
C ARG A 273 -17.17 0.15 13.42
N ALA A 274 -18.03 -0.47 12.62
CA ALA A 274 -18.08 -1.93 12.50
C ALA A 274 -16.72 -2.51 12.08
N GLY A 275 -16.07 -1.90 11.06
CA GLY A 275 -14.77 -2.31 10.61
C GLY A 275 -13.67 -2.18 11.68
N THR A 276 -13.68 -1.08 12.45
CA THR A 276 -12.72 -0.90 13.56
C THR A 276 -12.99 -1.86 14.71
N MET A 277 -14.25 -2.19 15.02
CA MET A 277 -14.59 -3.21 16.03
C MET A 277 -14.09 -4.60 15.62
N ILE A 278 -14.34 -5.00 14.37
CA ILE A 278 -13.87 -6.28 13.83
C ILE A 278 -12.34 -6.32 13.87
N GLY A 279 -11.66 -5.26 13.42
CA GLY A 279 -10.21 -5.17 13.43
C GLY A 279 -9.62 -5.21 14.84
N ALA A 280 -10.21 -4.51 15.80
CA ALA A 280 -9.78 -4.54 17.20
C ALA A 280 -9.96 -5.94 17.81
N ALA A 281 -11.11 -6.58 17.62
CA ALA A 281 -11.37 -7.92 18.13
C ALA A 281 -10.40 -8.95 17.52
N ALA A 282 -10.19 -8.90 16.21
CA ALA A 282 -9.27 -9.80 15.51
C ALA A 282 -7.81 -9.57 15.95
N GLY A 283 -7.37 -8.32 16.08
CA GLY A 283 -6.04 -7.99 16.57
C GLY A 283 -5.82 -8.45 18.01
N LEU A 284 -6.78 -8.23 18.90
CA LEU A 284 -6.71 -8.70 20.28
C LEU A 284 -6.68 -10.23 20.37
N LEU A 285 -7.46 -10.94 19.53
CA LEU A 285 -7.41 -12.39 19.44
C LEU A 285 -6.01 -12.87 19.03
N MET A 286 -5.41 -12.24 18.00
CA MET A 286 -4.05 -12.57 17.57
C MET A 286 -3.04 -12.35 18.68
N ALA A 287 -3.12 -11.22 19.38
CA ALA A 287 -2.24 -10.93 20.51
C ALA A 287 -2.42 -11.94 21.63
N ALA A 288 -3.64 -12.25 22.04
CA ALA A 288 -3.92 -13.24 23.07
C ALA A 288 -3.31 -14.59 22.72
N LEU A 289 -3.51 -15.11 21.51
CA LEU A 289 -2.95 -16.38 21.05
C LEU A 289 -1.41 -16.37 21.08
N ALA A 290 -0.78 -15.26 20.63
CA ALA A 290 0.68 -15.13 20.65
C ALA A 290 1.26 -15.09 22.07
N TRP A 291 0.58 -14.42 23.02
CA TRP A 291 1.02 -14.31 24.40
C TRP A 291 0.81 -15.62 25.20
N VAL A 292 -0.24 -16.38 24.89
CA VAL A 292 -0.45 -17.72 25.47
C VAL A 292 0.51 -18.78 24.86
N GLY A 293 1.25 -18.42 23.81
CA GLY A 293 2.23 -19.31 23.18
C GLY A 293 1.65 -20.23 22.10
N VAL A 294 0.43 -19.95 21.61
CA VAL A 294 -0.14 -20.69 20.48
C VAL A 294 0.49 -20.17 19.18
N ALA A 295 1.52 -20.89 18.72
CA ALA A 295 2.28 -20.56 17.52
C ALA A 295 1.91 -21.52 16.37
N SER A 296 0.97 -21.12 15.53
CA SER A 296 0.54 -21.87 14.35
C SER A 296 0.18 -20.92 13.19
N VAL A 297 0.17 -21.43 11.97
CA VAL A 297 -0.28 -20.66 10.80
C VAL A 297 -1.71 -20.15 10.99
N ALA A 298 -2.60 -20.97 11.54
CA ALA A 298 -3.99 -20.61 11.77
C ALA A 298 -4.14 -19.50 12.83
N SER A 299 -3.29 -19.49 13.90
CA SER A 299 -3.33 -18.44 14.92
C SER A 299 -2.86 -17.07 14.43
N VAL A 300 -2.18 -17.01 13.29
CA VAL A 300 -1.78 -15.77 12.62
C VAL A 300 -2.75 -15.40 11.51
N ILE A 301 -3.01 -16.32 10.58
CA ILE A 301 -3.77 -16.03 9.36
C ILE A 301 -5.27 -15.84 9.64
N GLY A 302 -5.86 -16.63 10.55
CA GLY A 302 -7.28 -16.50 10.91
C GLY A 302 -7.63 -15.11 11.46
N PRO A 303 -6.98 -14.67 12.56
CA PRO A 303 -7.20 -13.32 13.07
C PRO A 303 -6.81 -12.23 12.08
N MET A 304 -5.72 -12.40 11.31
CA MET A 304 -5.32 -11.39 10.31
C MET A 304 -6.31 -11.28 9.16
N PHE A 305 -6.95 -12.37 8.74
CA PHE A 305 -8.07 -12.33 7.81
C PHE A 305 -9.21 -11.46 8.36
N GLY A 306 -9.58 -11.64 9.64
CA GLY A 306 -10.57 -10.81 10.32
C GLY A 306 -10.18 -9.34 10.39
N PHE A 307 -8.92 -9.04 10.70
CA PHE A 307 -8.40 -7.67 10.70
C PHE A 307 -8.49 -7.03 9.31
N ALA A 308 -8.05 -7.74 8.27
CA ALA A 308 -8.11 -7.28 6.88
C ALA A 308 -9.55 -7.12 6.40
N PHE A 309 -10.46 -8.00 6.82
CA PHE A 309 -11.90 -7.86 6.55
C PHE A 309 -12.44 -6.55 7.17
N GLY A 310 -12.11 -6.26 8.43
CA GLY A 310 -12.44 -4.98 9.08
C GLY A 310 -11.84 -3.76 8.36
N LEU A 311 -10.60 -3.87 7.88
CA LEU A 311 -9.94 -2.83 7.08
C LEU A 311 -10.70 -2.57 5.77
N GLY A 312 -11.27 -3.60 5.15
CA GLY A 312 -12.13 -3.49 3.98
C GLY A 312 -13.38 -2.64 4.22
N PHE A 313 -13.90 -2.62 5.44
CA PHE A 313 -14.96 -1.68 5.83
C PHE A 313 -14.42 -0.26 6.04
N VAL A 314 -13.24 -0.14 6.64
CA VAL A 314 -12.70 1.17 7.05
C VAL A 314 -12.25 2.01 5.85
N LEU A 315 -11.45 1.46 4.94
CA LEU A 315 -10.79 2.26 3.90
C LEU A 315 -11.77 3.03 2.99
N PRO A 316 -12.78 2.41 2.38
CA PRO A 316 -13.69 3.13 1.49
C PRO A 316 -14.56 4.14 2.25
N ASN A 317 -15.01 3.81 3.46
CA ASN A 317 -15.86 4.68 4.25
C ASN A 317 -15.08 5.86 4.85
N ALA A 318 -13.84 5.64 5.28
CA ALA A 318 -12.96 6.73 5.71
C ALA A 318 -12.64 7.70 4.58
N ALA A 319 -12.37 7.18 3.38
CA ALA A 319 -12.14 8.01 2.20
C ALA A 319 -13.39 8.82 1.83
N ALA A 320 -14.55 8.18 1.81
CA ALA A 320 -15.83 8.87 1.53
C ALA A 320 -16.14 9.95 2.58
N GLY A 321 -15.97 9.65 3.88
CA GLY A 321 -16.22 10.58 4.98
C GLY A 321 -15.21 11.74 5.04
N ALA A 322 -13.94 11.49 4.70
CA ALA A 322 -12.90 12.51 4.66
C ALA A 322 -13.05 13.44 3.45
N ILE A 323 -13.31 12.89 2.26
CA ILE A 323 -13.27 13.64 0.99
C ILE A 323 -14.63 14.29 0.69
N GLY A 324 -15.73 13.61 1.04
CA GLY A 324 -17.10 14.03 0.69
C GLY A 324 -17.44 15.48 1.08
N PRO A 325 -17.10 15.98 2.29
CA PRO A 325 -17.39 17.34 2.70
C PRO A 325 -16.62 18.42 1.93
N PHE A 326 -15.60 18.04 1.13
CA PHE A 326 -14.69 18.97 0.45
C PHE A 326 -14.68 18.83 -1.07
N PRO A 327 -15.82 18.96 -1.80
CA PRO A 327 -15.89 18.72 -3.24
C PRO A 327 -14.96 19.62 -4.06
N ARG A 328 -14.77 20.90 -3.62
CA ARG A 328 -13.85 21.85 -4.26
C ARG A 328 -12.36 21.56 -4.01
N MET A 329 -12.04 20.73 -3.02
CA MET A 329 -10.70 20.37 -2.63
C MET A 329 -10.50 18.84 -2.58
N ALA A 330 -11.36 18.07 -3.22
CA ALA A 330 -11.38 16.60 -3.14
C ALA A 330 -10.02 15.98 -3.50
N GLY A 331 -9.32 16.52 -4.49
CA GLY A 331 -7.98 16.07 -4.86
C GLY A 331 -6.94 16.27 -3.73
N LEU A 332 -6.94 17.45 -3.09
CA LEU A 332 -6.05 17.73 -1.96
C LEU A 332 -6.40 16.87 -0.74
N ALA A 333 -7.70 16.74 -0.43
CA ALA A 333 -8.17 15.90 0.67
C ALA A 333 -7.76 14.42 0.49
N ALA A 334 -7.89 13.89 -0.73
CA ALA A 334 -7.44 12.54 -1.06
C ALA A 334 -5.91 12.38 -0.99
N ALA A 335 -5.15 13.38 -1.44
CA ALA A 335 -3.69 13.37 -1.37
C ALA A 335 -3.18 13.38 0.08
N VAL A 336 -3.75 14.22 0.95
CA VAL A 336 -3.40 14.28 2.37
C VAL A 336 -3.77 12.97 3.07
N LEU A 337 -4.96 12.41 2.80
CA LEU A 337 -5.37 11.11 3.34
C LEU A 337 -4.35 10.02 2.96
N GLY A 338 -4.02 9.89 1.67
CA GLY A 338 -3.06 8.90 1.19
C GLY A 338 -1.66 9.10 1.75
N PHE A 339 -1.19 10.35 1.82
CA PHE A 339 0.11 10.69 2.41
C PHE A 339 0.19 10.30 3.89
N VAL A 340 -0.81 10.64 4.68
CA VAL A 340 -0.85 10.29 6.12
C VAL A 340 -0.96 8.78 6.31
N GLN A 341 -1.76 8.08 5.50
CA GLN A 341 -1.82 6.62 5.53
C GLN A 341 -0.46 5.97 5.27
N LEU A 342 0.21 6.35 4.18
CA LEU A 342 1.49 5.75 3.80
C LEU A 342 2.60 6.11 4.79
N THR A 343 2.72 7.39 5.17
CA THR A 343 3.74 7.84 6.12
C THR A 343 3.49 7.28 7.51
N GLY A 344 2.24 7.31 7.99
CA GLY A 344 1.85 6.71 9.27
C GLY A 344 2.14 5.22 9.33
N SER A 345 1.86 4.49 8.24
CA SER A 345 2.17 3.06 8.15
C SER A 345 3.66 2.78 8.11
N ALA A 346 4.44 3.61 7.42
CA ALA A 346 5.89 3.47 7.40
C ALA A 346 6.49 3.69 8.81
N LEU A 347 6.08 4.74 9.50
CA LEU A 347 6.52 5.02 10.88
C LEU A 347 6.10 3.91 11.84
N TYR A 348 4.87 3.42 11.69
CA TYR A 348 4.36 2.32 12.50
C TYR A 348 5.16 1.04 12.28
N ALA A 349 5.45 0.68 11.03
CA ALA A 349 6.26 -0.48 10.68
C ALA A 349 7.69 -0.37 11.21
N VAL A 350 8.33 0.82 11.15
CA VAL A 350 9.65 1.05 11.78
C VAL A 350 9.56 0.83 13.29
N ALA A 351 8.59 1.43 13.95
CA ALA A 351 8.45 1.28 15.40
C ALA A 351 8.31 -0.21 15.80
N VAL A 352 7.47 -0.96 15.09
CA VAL A 352 7.26 -2.40 15.34
C VAL A 352 8.52 -3.21 15.08
N SER A 353 9.28 -2.89 14.03
CA SER A 353 10.49 -3.63 13.67
C SER A 353 11.58 -3.58 14.74
N GLN A 354 11.62 -2.50 15.56
CA GLN A 354 12.58 -2.34 16.66
C GLN A 354 12.30 -3.31 17.82
N PHE A 355 11.07 -3.80 17.97
CA PHE A 355 10.68 -4.73 19.03
C PHE A 355 10.74 -6.19 18.60
N HIS A 356 11.29 -6.49 17.42
CA HIS A 356 11.39 -7.86 16.93
C HIS A 356 12.31 -8.70 17.84
N ASP A 357 11.74 -9.72 18.48
CA ASP A 357 12.38 -10.60 19.47
C ASP A 357 12.45 -12.08 19.01
N GLY A 358 12.19 -12.35 17.73
CA GLY A 358 12.14 -13.72 17.19
C GLY A 358 10.84 -14.46 17.53
N THR A 359 9.83 -13.79 18.09
CA THR A 359 8.51 -14.36 18.40
C THR A 359 7.40 -13.69 17.59
N LEU A 360 6.17 -14.23 17.71
CA LEU A 360 4.97 -13.65 17.11
C LEU A 360 4.43 -12.43 17.89
N ARG A 361 4.86 -12.24 19.16
CA ARG A 361 4.30 -11.27 20.11
C ARG A 361 4.38 -9.82 19.65
N PRO A 362 5.52 -9.30 19.17
CA PRO A 362 5.61 -7.89 18.77
C PRO A 362 4.66 -7.53 17.63
N MET A 363 4.64 -8.36 16.58
CA MET A 363 3.73 -8.15 15.43
C MET A 363 2.26 -8.21 15.87
N ALA A 364 1.88 -9.23 16.63
CA ALA A 364 0.51 -9.43 17.10
C ALA A 364 0.05 -8.28 18.02
N SER A 365 0.91 -7.85 18.95
CA SER A 365 0.63 -6.73 19.86
C SER A 365 0.46 -5.41 19.11
N ALA A 366 1.28 -5.18 18.07
CA ALA A 366 1.17 -4.01 17.23
C ALA A 366 -0.16 -3.99 16.45
N ILE A 367 -0.56 -5.11 15.84
CA ILE A 367 -1.85 -5.21 15.13
C ILE A 367 -3.02 -4.97 16.09
N ALA A 368 -2.95 -5.51 17.31
CA ALA A 368 -3.95 -5.27 18.34
C ALA A 368 -4.02 -3.78 18.74
N ALA A 369 -2.87 -3.15 18.99
CA ALA A 369 -2.79 -1.73 19.32
C ALA A 369 -3.38 -0.85 18.22
N ALA A 370 -3.06 -1.13 16.94
CA ALA A 370 -3.62 -0.42 15.81
C ALA A 370 -5.15 -0.51 15.76
N GLY A 371 -5.71 -1.71 15.94
CA GLY A 371 -7.15 -1.93 15.96
C GLY A 371 -7.85 -1.20 17.10
N VAL A 372 -7.31 -1.29 18.34
CA VAL A 372 -7.87 -0.63 19.52
C VAL A 372 -7.79 0.90 19.40
N LEU A 373 -6.65 1.44 18.97
CA LEU A 373 -6.50 2.89 18.74
C LEU A 373 -7.43 3.39 17.63
N ALA A 374 -7.61 2.62 16.55
CA ALA A 374 -8.55 2.96 15.49
C ALA A 374 -10.00 2.96 16.01
N LEU A 375 -10.37 1.99 16.86
CA LEU A 375 -11.69 1.93 17.48
C LEU A 375 -11.95 3.14 18.38
N THR A 376 -10.99 3.53 19.21
CA THR A 376 -11.11 4.74 20.06
C THR A 376 -11.21 6.02 19.24
N ALA A 377 -10.42 6.13 18.16
CA ALA A 377 -10.47 7.26 17.23
C ALA A 377 -11.82 7.34 16.49
N SER A 378 -12.43 6.19 16.14
CA SER A 378 -13.74 6.15 15.49
C SER A 378 -14.88 6.72 16.34
N GLY A 379 -14.74 6.70 17.67
CA GLY A 379 -15.67 7.34 18.60
C GLY A 379 -15.74 8.86 18.47
N ARG A 380 -14.67 9.51 17.98
CA ARG A 380 -14.62 10.97 17.78
C ARG A 380 -15.35 11.41 16.51
N VAL A 381 -15.49 10.51 15.51
CA VAL A 381 -16.24 10.82 14.26
C VAL A 381 -17.71 11.15 14.56
N ARG A 382 -18.29 10.57 15.61
CA ARG A 382 -19.71 10.74 15.99
C ARG A 382 -19.98 12.00 16.84
N LYS A 383 -18.95 12.56 17.49
CA LYS A 383 -19.11 13.69 18.44
C LYS A 383 -18.97 15.06 17.78
N THR A 384 -18.55 15.12 16.52
CA THR A 384 -18.37 16.32 15.70
C THR A 384 -19.33 16.31 14.52
#